data_81aa6e9159bed77ee49e540cfbef68af
#
_entry.id   81aa6e9159bed77ee49e540cfbef68af
#
_cell.length_a   1.000
_cell.length_b   1.000
_cell.length_c   1.000
_cell.angle_alpha   90.00
_cell.angle_beta   90.00
_cell.angle_gamma   90.00
#
_symmetry.space_group_name_H-M   'P 1'
#
loop_
_entity.id
_entity.type
_entity.pdbx_description
1 polymer ?
#
loop_
_entity_poly.entity_id
_entity_poly.type
_entity_poly.pdbx_seq_one_letter_code
_entity_poly.pdbx_strand_id
1 'polypeptide(L)'
;VVFDFRDTICVREGEKEVITRTNIVKGTINQGGGLWYSISQQLGEEKAPPLVDILANNIYAWSIDFFQIQAKDSFIVYFEEKYVENEYVGIGKVFAASFTHKGKTINALRFKENEKYADYFDENGNNLRSAFLKSPIDFARVSSGFGHRKHPISGKWKKHNGVDYAARTGTPIMSTAS
;
A
#
# COMPACT_ATOMS: atom_id res chain seq x y z
N VAL A 1 -25.60 13.12 -13.34
CA VAL A 1 -26.36 13.69 -14.48
C VAL A 1 -27.21 14.81 -13.96
N VAL A 2 -27.18 15.98 -14.60
CA VAL A 2 -28.01 17.16 -14.28
C VAL A 2 -29.04 17.31 -15.38
N PHE A 3 -30.32 17.35 -15.00
CA PHE A 3 -31.43 17.65 -15.88
C PHE A 3 -31.75 19.14 -15.77
N ASP A 4 -31.65 19.89 -16.85
CA ASP A 4 -32.02 21.30 -16.91
C ASP A 4 -33.33 21.44 -17.67
N PHE A 5 -34.36 22.00 -17.00
CA PHE A 5 -35.74 22.12 -17.53
C PHE A 5 -36.15 23.57 -17.78
N ARG A 6 -35.20 24.55 -17.69
CA ARG A 6 -35.56 25.98 -17.72
C ARG A 6 -36.03 26.47 -19.10
N ASP A 7 -35.21 26.31 -20.12
CA ASP A 7 -35.50 26.81 -21.46
C ASP A 7 -35.69 25.66 -22.46
N THR A 8 -34.73 24.75 -22.50
CA THR A 8 -34.78 23.56 -23.34
C THR A 8 -34.38 22.38 -22.45
N ILE A 9 -35.14 21.29 -22.52
CA ILE A 9 -34.79 20.09 -21.76
C ILE A 9 -33.45 19.59 -22.25
N CYS A 10 -32.44 19.73 -21.42
CA CYS A 10 -31.12 19.21 -21.71
C CYS A 10 -30.58 18.37 -20.55
N VAL A 11 -29.78 17.36 -20.90
CA VAL A 11 -29.12 16.47 -19.95
C VAL A 11 -27.63 16.70 -20.10
N ARG A 12 -26.94 17.00 -19.00
CA ARG A 12 -25.51 17.17 -18.98
C ARG A 12 -24.88 16.38 -17.82
N GLU A 13 -23.63 16.02 -17.97
CA GLU A 13 -22.87 15.49 -16.87
C GLU A 13 -22.65 16.60 -15.84
N GLY A 14 -22.94 16.28 -14.57
CA GLY A 14 -22.64 17.15 -13.44
C GLY A 14 -21.61 16.45 -12.56
N GLU A 15 -20.65 17.20 -12.11
CA GLU A 15 -19.70 16.74 -11.11
C GLU A 15 -20.26 17.00 -9.72
N LYS A 16 -20.22 15.98 -8.86
CA LYS A 16 -20.53 16.15 -7.44
C LYS A 16 -19.30 16.69 -6.72
N GLU A 17 -19.53 17.58 -5.78
CA GLU A 17 -18.45 18.10 -4.93
C GLU A 17 -17.86 16.98 -4.08
N VAL A 18 -16.53 16.85 -4.11
CA VAL A 18 -15.77 15.92 -3.28
C VAL A 18 -15.20 16.67 -2.10
N ILE A 19 -15.69 16.36 -0.92
CA ILE A 19 -15.18 16.90 0.34
C ILE A 19 -14.07 15.98 0.85
N THR A 20 -12.94 16.54 1.29
CA THR A 20 -11.85 15.78 1.90
C THR A 20 -11.79 16.04 3.40
N ARG A 21 -11.53 15.00 4.18
CA ARG A 21 -11.31 15.07 5.63
C ARG A 21 -10.00 14.37 5.96
N THR A 22 -9.17 14.98 6.77
CA THR A 22 -7.91 14.37 7.21
C THR A 22 -8.15 13.41 8.38
N ASN A 23 -7.41 12.32 8.40
CA ASN A 23 -7.48 11.30 9.43
C ASN A 23 -6.08 10.76 9.76
N ILE A 24 -5.93 10.19 10.96
CA ILE A 24 -4.72 9.53 11.41
C ILE A 24 -5.09 8.14 11.90
N VAL A 25 -4.37 7.14 11.39
CA VAL A 25 -4.43 5.77 11.91
C VAL A 25 -3.05 5.37 12.41
N LYS A 26 -2.99 4.72 13.57
CA LYS A 26 -1.74 4.22 14.16
C LYS A 26 -1.98 2.89 14.85
N GLY A 27 -0.98 2.03 14.84
CA GLY A 27 -1.11 0.75 15.50
C GLY A 27 0.18 -0.04 15.55
N THR A 28 0.11 -1.14 16.27
CA THR A 28 1.17 -2.14 16.36
C THR A 28 0.62 -3.46 15.84
N ILE A 29 1.44 -4.18 15.08
CA ILE A 29 1.08 -5.51 14.56
C ILE A 29 1.10 -6.52 15.71
N ASN A 30 -0.02 -7.17 15.93
CA ASN A 30 -0.15 -8.23 16.94
C ASN A 30 0.33 -9.58 16.40
N GLN A 31 0.59 -10.52 17.31
CA GLN A 31 0.99 -11.87 16.95
C GLN A 31 -0.10 -12.55 16.10
N GLY A 32 0.28 -13.03 14.92
CA GLY A 32 -0.65 -13.64 13.95
C GLY A 32 -1.50 -12.65 13.16
N GLY A 33 -1.37 -11.34 13.43
CA GLY A 33 -2.02 -10.27 12.69
C GLY A 33 -1.18 -9.74 11.53
N GLY A 34 -1.81 -8.91 10.69
CA GLY A 34 -1.18 -8.21 9.58
C GLY A 34 -1.57 -6.74 9.57
N LEU A 35 -0.98 -5.99 8.65
CA LEU A 35 -1.26 -4.57 8.50
C LEU A 35 -2.76 -4.32 8.23
N TRP A 36 -3.36 -5.09 7.32
CA TRP A 36 -4.78 -4.99 7.01
C TRP A 36 -5.65 -5.14 8.27
N TYR A 37 -5.42 -6.20 9.07
CA TYR A 37 -6.18 -6.45 10.29
C TYR A 37 -6.04 -5.29 11.29
N SER A 38 -4.82 -4.79 11.49
CA SER A 38 -4.57 -3.69 12.44
C SER A 38 -5.21 -2.37 12.01
N ILE A 39 -5.30 -2.11 10.70
CA ILE A 39 -5.98 -0.92 10.15
C ILE A 39 -7.49 -1.11 10.18
N SER A 40 -8.01 -2.30 9.81
CA SER A 40 -9.46 -2.56 9.75
C SER A 40 -10.15 -2.45 11.10
N GLN A 41 -9.46 -2.78 12.19
CA GLN A 41 -9.98 -2.60 13.55
C GLN A 41 -10.28 -1.13 13.91
N GLN A 42 -9.65 -0.18 13.26
CA GLN A 42 -9.82 1.25 13.54
C GLN A 42 -10.65 1.97 12.47
N LEU A 43 -10.47 1.63 11.20
CA LEU A 43 -11.10 2.32 10.07
C LEU A 43 -12.27 1.54 9.46
N GLY A 44 -12.44 0.26 9.83
CA GLY A 44 -13.40 -0.64 9.21
C GLY A 44 -12.86 -1.34 7.96
N GLU A 45 -13.59 -2.37 7.54
CA GLU A 45 -13.18 -3.25 6.43
C GLU A 45 -13.22 -2.57 5.06
N GLU A 46 -14.03 -1.53 4.91
CA GLU A 46 -14.16 -0.77 3.66
C GLU A 46 -12.95 0.13 3.39
N LYS A 47 -12.44 0.79 4.45
CA LYS A 47 -11.36 1.79 4.33
C LYS A 47 -9.97 1.18 4.41
N ALA A 48 -9.83 0.03 5.04
CA ALA A 48 -8.52 -0.60 5.26
C ALA A 48 -7.85 -1.08 3.96
N PRO A 49 -8.50 -1.80 3.04
CA PRO A 49 -7.86 -2.32 1.84
C PRO A 49 -7.20 -1.23 0.97
N PRO A 50 -7.88 -0.12 0.60
CA PRO A 50 -7.25 0.91 -0.22
C PRO A 50 -6.09 1.61 0.47
N LEU A 51 -6.12 1.78 1.80
CA LEU A 51 -5.01 2.38 2.53
C LEU A 51 -3.80 1.42 2.60
N VAL A 52 -4.04 0.14 2.83
CA VAL A 52 -2.98 -0.90 2.82
C VAL A 52 -2.33 -0.98 1.44
N ASP A 53 -3.10 -0.92 0.37
CA ASP A 53 -2.61 -0.94 -1.00
C ASP A 53 -1.66 0.25 -1.27
N ILE A 54 -2.07 1.46 -0.88
CA ILE A 54 -1.23 2.66 -1.01
C ILE A 54 0.08 2.52 -0.22
N LEU A 55 0.02 2.01 1.00
CA LEU A 55 1.21 1.82 1.82
C LEU A 55 2.15 0.77 1.24
N ALA A 56 1.62 -0.38 0.84
CA ALA A 56 2.42 -1.51 0.40
C ALA A 56 2.97 -1.34 -1.03
N ASN A 57 2.15 -0.83 -1.95
CA ASN A 57 2.49 -0.82 -3.38
C ASN A 57 2.97 0.54 -3.89
N ASN A 58 2.64 1.65 -3.19
CA ASN A 58 3.05 2.98 -3.63
C ASN A 58 4.13 3.61 -2.75
N ILE A 59 4.00 3.51 -1.42
CA ILE A 59 4.89 4.22 -0.50
C ILE A 59 6.11 3.38 -0.15
N TYR A 60 5.89 2.18 0.36
CA TYR A 60 6.95 1.33 0.91
C TYR A 60 7.33 0.14 0.02
N ALA A 61 6.83 0.08 -1.21
CA ALA A 61 7.10 -1.02 -2.16
C ALA A 61 8.58 -1.38 -2.31
N TRP A 62 9.45 -0.39 -2.23
CA TRP A 62 10.91 -0.54 -2.35
C TRP A 62 11.64 -0.71 -1.02
N SER A 63 10.97 -0.38 0.09
CA SER A 63 11.62 -0.26 1.41
C SER A 63 11.25 -1.40 2.35
N ILE A 64 10.03 -1.93 2.28
CA ILE A 64 9.48 -2.92 3.20
C ILE A 64 8.90 -4.10 2.42
N ASP A 65 9.26 -5.31 2.81
CA ASP A 65 8.57 -6.52 2.38
C ASP A 65 7.41 -6.80 3.35
N PHE A 66 6.19 -6.44 2.95
CA PHE A 66 4.98 -6.59 3.78
C PHE A 66 4.59 -8.03 4.05
N PHE A 67 5.18 -9.01 3.36
CA PHE A 67 5.02 -10.43 3.70
C PHE A 67 5.88 -10.86 4.89
N GLN A 68 6.84 -10.03 5.28
CA GLN A 68 7.72 -10.28 6.41
C GLN A 68 7.42 -9.41 7.62
N ILE A 69 6.32 -8.64 7.61
CA ILE A 69 5.91 -7.89 8.81
C ILE A 69 5.58 -8.86 9.94
N GLN A 70 5.92 -8.45 11.15
CA GLN A 70 5.86 -9.31 12.31
C GLN A 70 5.27 -8.58 13.51
N ALA A 71 4.97 -9.35 14.55
CA ALA A 71 4.53 -8.78 15.83
C ALA A 71 5.53 -7.75 16.35
N LYS A 72 5.03 -6.64 16.90
CA LYS A 72 5.74 -5.44 17.38
C LYS A 72 6.16 -4.46 16.28
N ASP A 73 6.02 -4.78 14.98
CA ASP A 73 6.08 -3.75 13.97
C ASP A 73 4.96 -2.74 14.20
N SER A 74 5.20 -1.48 13.91
CA SER A 74 4.23 -0.42 14.19
C SER A 74 4.15 0.59 13.07
N PHE A 75 3.03 1.28 12.99
CA PHE A 75 2.78 2.27 11.95
C PHE A 75 1.99 3.47 12.46
N ILE A 76 2.19 4.60 11.81
CA ILE A 76 1.38 5.81 11.91
C ILE A 76 1.19 6.32 10.50
N VAL A 77 -0.04 6.65 10.11
CA VAL A 77 -0.37 7.16 8.78
C VAL A 77 -1.27 8.37 8.91
N TYR A 78 -0.89 9.48 8.29
CA TYR A 78 -1.68 10.70 8.15
C TYR A 78 -2.13 10.84 6.71
N PHE A 79 -3.45 10.86 6.50
CA PHE A 79 -4.05 10.76 5.17
C PHE A 79 -5.38 11.52 5.07
N GLU A 80 -5.91 11.66 3.87
CA GLU A 80 -7.23 12.20 3.62
C GLU A 80 -8.21 11.12 3.15
N GLU A 81 -9.42 11.23 3.61
CA GLU A 81 -10.59 10.48 3.16
C GLU A 81 -11.44 11.38 2.26
N LYS A 82 -12.03 10.82 1.22
CA LYS A 82 -12.91 11.51 0.29
C LYS A 82 -14.36 11.16 0.55
N TYR A 83 -15.20 12.17 0.49
CA TYR A 83 -16.64 12.06 0.71
C TYR A 83 -17.41 12.79 -0.40
N VAL A 84 -18.51 12.21 -0.82
CA VAL A 84 -19.50 12.82 -1.70
C VAL A 84 -20.86 12.73 -1.00
N GLU A 85 -21.55 13.86 -0.79
CA GLU A 85 -22.84 13.90 -0.08
C GLU A 85 -22.77 13.23 1.31
N ASN A 86 -21.62 13.37 2.01
CA ASN A 86 -21.27 12.72 3.28
C ASN A 86 -21.07 11.19 3.22
N GLU A 87 -21.16 10.55 2.07
CA GLU A 87 -20.80 9.15 1.90
C GLU A 87 -19.31 9.02 1.59
N TYR A 88 -18.64 8.05 2.22
CA TYR A 88 -17.24 7.73 1.94
C TYR A 88 -17.10 7.18 0.52
N VAL A 89 -16.18 7.72 -0.25
CA VAL A 89 -15.93 7.29 -1.64
C VAL A 89 -14.47 6.85 -1.89
N GLY A 90 -13.59 6.97 -0.91
CA GLY A 90 -12.23 6.45 -1.05
C GLY A 90 -11.18 7.19 -0.21
N ILE A 91 -9.97 6.66 -0.29
CA ILE A 91 -8.78 7.31 0.27
C ILE A 91 -8.26 8.34 -0.73
N GLY A 92 -7.86 9.49 -0.21
CA GLY A 92 -7.20 10.54 -0.98
C GLY A 92 -5.67 10.43 -0.89
N LYS A 93 -5.03 11.55 -0.56
CA LYS A 93 -3.56 11.60 -0.41
C LYS A 93 -3.16 11.05 0.95
N VAL A 94 -2.09 10.28 0.99
CA VAL A 94 -1.33 10.05 2.23
C VAL A 94 -0.27 11.16 2.31
N PHE A 95 -0.35 11.98 3.35
CA PHE A 95 0.58 13.10 3.54
C PHE A 95 1.89 12.68 4.18
N ALA A 96 1.79 11.79 5.16
CA ALA A 96 2.93 11.24 5.86
C ALA A 96 2.60 9.84 6.37
N ALA A 97 3.61 9.00 6.42
CA ALA A 97 3.54 7.72 7.08
C ALA A 97 4.87 7.41 7.78
N SER A 98 4.81 6.65 8.86
CA SER A 98 5.97 6.12 9.55
C SER A 98 5.73 4.65 9.81
N PHE A 99 6.66 3.80 9.41
CA PHE A 99 6.58 2.36 9.61
C PHE A 99 7.85 1.84 10.28
N THR A 100 7.69 1.18 11.42
CA THR A 100 8.79 0.52 12.12
C THR A 100 8.72 -0.97 11.83
N HIS A 101 9.72 -1.49 11.12
CA HIS A 101 9.85 -2.91 10.78
C HIS A 101 11.18 -3.45 11.30
N LYS A 102 11.12 -4.52 12.10
CA LYS A 102 12.31 -5.16 12.70
C LYS A 102 13.20 -4.14 13.45
N GLY A 103 12.56 -3.18 14.14
CA GLY A 103 13.26 -2.14 14.90
C GLY A 103 13.82 -0.98 14.07
N LYS A 104 13.68 -1.02 12.74
CA LYS A 104 14.06 0.09 11.86
C LYS A 104 12.83 0.90 11.48
N THR A 105 12.84 2.20 11.76
CA THR A 105 11.79 3.13 11.34
C THR A 105 12.11 3.71 9.97
N ILE A 106 11.12 3.74 9.09
CA ILE A 106 11.17 4.36 7.77
C ILE A 106 10.04 5.39 7.71
N ASN A 107 10.41 6.65 7.62
CA ASN A 107 9.48 7.75 7.46
C ASN A 107 9.22 8.01 5.98
N ALA A 108 8.00 8.37 5.65
CA ALA A 108 7.55 8.70 4.31
C ALA A 108 6.80 10.03 4.36
N LEU A 109 7.39 11.06 3.81
CA LEU A 109 6.83 12.40 3.73
C LEU A 109 6.49 12.70 2.27
N ARG A 110 5.23 13.02 2.01
CA ARG A 110 4.80 13.37 0.67
C ARG A 110 5.27 14.76 0.30
N PHE A 111 6.08 14.85 -0.73
CA PHE A 111 6.49 16.12 -1.32
C PHE A 111 5.89 16.28 -2.73
N LYS A 112 5.33 17.45 -3.01
CA LYS A 112 4.75 17.81 -4.31
C LYS A 112 5.63 18.88 -4.93
N GLU A 113 6.41 18.49 -5.93
CA GLU A 113 7.28 19.40 -6.66
C GLU A 113 6.48 20.33 -7.59
N ASN A 114 5.47 19.75 -8.27
CA ASN A 114 4.59 20.49 -9.20
C ASN A 114 3.23 19.78 -9.32
N GLU A 115 2.32 20.29 -10.16
CA GLU A 115 0.97 19.73 -10.32
C GLU A 115 0.95 18.26 -10.82
N LYS A 116 2.01 17.84 -11.53
CA LYS A 116 2.10 16.51 -12.15
C LYS A 116 2.94 15.52 -11.37
N TYR A 117 3.83 16.01 -10.50
CA TYR A 117 4.79 15.15 -9.79
C TYR A 117 4.69 15.32 -8.28
N ALA A 118 4.45 14.22 -7.62
CA ALA A 118 4.52 14.12 -6.16
C ALA A 118 5.04 12.73 -5.80
N ASP A 119 5.95 12.66 -4.84
CA ASP A 119 6.55 11.40 -4.40
C ASP A 119 6.81 11.42 -2.88
N TYR A 120 7.36 10.33 -2.35
CA TYR A 120 7.64 10.16 -0.94
C TYR A 120 9.13 10.16 -0.66
N PHE A 121 9.52 10.88 0.38
CA PHE A 121 10.91 11.09 0.78
C PHE A 121 11.06 10.78 2.28
N ASP A 122 12.25 10.35 2.68
CA ASP A 122 12.61 10.23 4.09
C ASP A 122 12.89 11.62 4.71
N GLU A 123 13.19 11.64 6.00
CA GLU A 123 13.53 12.87 6.76
C GLU A 123 14.82 13.57 6.28
N ASN A 124 15.64 12.90 5.49
CA ASN A 124 16.87 13.44 4.91
C ASN A 124 16.68 13.94 3.48
N GLY A 125 15.46 13.81 2.92
CA GLY A 125 15.14 14.18 1.56
C GLY A 125 15.52 13.12 0.52
N ASN A 126 15.85 11.89 0.92
CA ASN A 126 16.08 10.80 -0.01
C ASN A 126 14.73 10.23 -0.46
N ASN A 127 14.58 10.02 -1.78
CA ASN A 127 13.40 9.38 -2.33
C ASN A 127 13.30 7.93 -1.83
N LEU A 128 12.11 7.51 -1.40
CA LEU A 128 11.87 6.15 -0.91
C LEU A 128 11.89 5.09 -2.01
N ARG A 129 11.78 5.49 -3.26
CA ARG A 129 11.96 4.59 -4.40
C ARG A 129 13.43 4.22 -4.53
N SER A 130 13.75 2.97 -4.27
CA SER A 130 15.08 2.41 -4.49
C SER A 130 15.19 1.83 -5.90
N ALA A 131 16.42 1.48 -6.32
CA ALA A 131 16.66 0.91 -7.64
C ALA A 131 15.92 -0.42 -7.90
N PHE A 132 15.49 -1.10 -6.85
CA PHE A 132 14.84 -2.42 -6.97
C PHE A 132 13.60 -2.53 -6.07
N LEU A 133 12.51 -3.03 -6.63
CA LEU A 133 11.34 -3.46 -5.85
C LEU A 133 11.71 -4.61 -4.92
N LYS A 134 11.13 -4.63 -3.73
CA LYS A 134 11.32 -5.74 -2.75
C LYS A 134 10.64 -7.03 -3.18
N SER A 135 9.53 -6.93 -3.91
CA SER A 135 8.82 -8.07 -4.47
C SER A 135 8.38 -7.78 -5.92
N PRO A 136 8.56 -8.71 -6.86
CA PRO A 136 8.12 -8.56 -8.25
C PRO A 136 6.62 -8.79 -8.44
N ILE A 137 5.91 -9.19 -7.39
CA ILE A 137 4.49 -9.57 -7.44
C ILE A 137 3.79 -9.02 -6.20
N ASP A 138 2.70 -8.30 -6.41
CA ASP A 138 1.85 -7.79 -5.34
C ASP A 138 1.13 -8.93 -4.63
N PHE A 139 1.10 -8.86 -3.30
CA PHE A 139 0.40 -9.82 -2.45
C PHE A 139 0.73 -11.30 -2.70
N ALA A 140 1.88 -11.59 -3.31
CA ALA A 140 2.35 -12.95 -3.50
C ALA A 140 2.96 -13.52 -2.21
N ARG A 141 2.76 -14.82 -2.00
CA ARG A 141 3.41 -15.55 -0.91
C ARG A 141 4.76 -16.10 -1.38
N VAL A 142 5.82 -15.90 -0.61
CA VAL A 142 7.08 -16.62 -0.81
C VAL A 142 6.81 -18.10 -0.51
N SER A 143 6.82 -18.92 -1.54
CA SER A 143 6.62 -20.37 -1.43
C SER A 143 7.92 -21.13 -1.15
N SER A 144 9.06 -20.55 -1.56
CA SER A 144 10.39 -21.09 -1.26
C SER A 144 11.45 -19.99 -1.26
N GLY A 145 12.21 -19.89 -0.18
CA GLY A 145 13.31 -18.94 -0.02
C GLY A 145 14.62 -19.37 -0.70
N PHE A 146 15.52 -18.41 -0.81
CA PHE A 146 16.90 -18.64 -1.23
C PHE A 146 17.66 -19.45 -0.18
N GLY A 147 18.57 -20.33 -0.62
CA GLY A 147 19.47 -21.06 0.25
C GLY A 147 19.27 -22.58 0.23
N HIS A 148 19.79 -23.28 1.21
CA HIS A 148 19.67 -24.73 1.30
C HIS A 148 18.28 -25.13 1.81
N ARG A 149 17.57 -25.97 1.04
CA ARG A 149 16.26 -26.50 1.41
C ARG A 149 16.09 -27.95 1.05
N LYS A 150 15.19 -28.62 1.72
CA LYS A 150 14.75 -29.97 1.34
C LYS A 150 13.90 -29.86 0.08
N HIS A 151 14.31 -30.54 -0.99
CA HIS A 151 13.59 -30.51 -2.27
C HIS A 151 12.23 -31.18 -2.13
N PRO A 152 11.10 -30.56 -2.51
CA PRO A 152 9.76 -31.05 -2.20
C PRO A 152 9.44 -32.42 -2.84
N ILE A 153 10.06 -32.73 -4.00
CA ILE A 153 9.81 -33.99 -4.71
C ILE A 153 10.82 -35.07 -4.31
N SER A 154 12.11 -34.75 -4.30
CA SER A 154 13.17 -35.74 -4.08
C SER A 154 13.55 -35.95 -2.60
N GLY A 155 13.08 -35.08 -1.69
CA GLY A 155 13.40 -35.12 -0.28
C GLY A 155 14.88 -34.82 0.09
N LYS A 156 15.74 -34.61 -0.91
CA LYS A 156 17.17 -34.33 -0.71
C LYS A 156 17.43 -32.86 -0.44
N TRP A 157 18.45 -32.58 0.34
CA TRP A 157 18.91 -31.21 0.54
C TRP A 157 19.51 -30.67 -0.75
N LYS A 158 18.99 -29.55 -1.23
CA LYS A 158 19.48 -28.85 -2.41
C LYS A 158 19.58 -27.36 -2.16
N LYS A 159 20.59 -26.73 -2.77
CA LYS A 159 20.70 -25.28 -2.80
C LYS A 159 19.65 -24.73 -3.78
N HIS A 160 18.87 -23.78 -3.31
CA HIS A 160 17.94 -22.98 -4.12
C HIS A 160 18.56 -21.62 -4.40
N ASN A 161 18.81 -21.31 -5.66
CA ASN A 161 19.51 -20.09 -6.08
C ASN A 161 18.55 -18.92 -6.39
N GLY A 162 17.31 -19.02 -5.98
CA GLY A 162 16.27 -18.00 -6.18
C GLY A 162 15.25 -17.97 -5.07
N VAL A 163 14.26 -17.13 -5.22
CA VAL A 163 13.06 -17.08 -4.39
C VAL A 163 11.87 -17.41 -5.26
N ASP A 164 11.05 -18.37 -4.82
CA ASP A 164 9.81 -18.73 -5.52
C ASP A 164 8.63 -17.98 -4.87
N TYR A 165 7.89 -17.25 -5.69
CA TYR A 165 6.65 -16.60 -5.29
C TYR A 165 5.46 -17.40 -5.80
N ALA A 166 4.43 -17.54 -4.98
CA ALA A 166 3.16 -18.14 -5.37
C ALA A 166 2.06 -17.09 -5.34
N ALA A 167 1.35 -16.94 -6.45
CA ALA A 167 0.21 -16.07 -6.61
C ALA A 167 -0.88 -16.77 -7.44
N ARG A 168 -2.06 -16.17 -7.53
CA ARG A 168 -3.14 -16.67 -8.38
C ARG A 168 -2.76 -16.54 -9.86
N THR A 169 -3.27 -17.45 -10.70
CA THR A 169 -3.13 -17.34 -12.16
C THR A 169 -3.67 -15.99 -12.64
N GLY A 170 -2.90 -15.30 -13.48
CA GLY A 170 -3.24 -13.97 -14.00
C GLY A 170 -2.73 -12.80 -13.14
N THR A 171 -2.08 -13.05 -11.99
CA THR A 171 -1.44 -11.99 -11.23
C THR A 171 -0.30 -11.37 -12.04
N PRO A 172 -0.25 -10.04 -12.20
CA PRO A 172 0.82 -9.36 -12.91
C PRO A 172 2.19 -9.58 -12.24
N ILE A 173 3.23 -9.76 -13.05
CA ILE A 173 4.62 -9.79 -12.58
C ILE A 173 5.28 -8.50 -13.06
N MET A 174 5.82 -7.74 -12.11
CA MET A 174 6.46 -6.46 -12.37
C MET A 174 7.97 -6.60 -12.53
N SER A 175 8.58 -5.78 -13.38
CA SER A 175 10.02 -5.61 -13.37
C SER A 175 10.45 -5.01 -12.02
N THR A 176 11.44 -5.62 -11.38
CA THR A 176 11.97 -5.11 -10.11
C THR A 176 12.92 -3.93 -10.29
N ALA A 177 13.38 -3.69 -11.52
CA ALA A 177 14.18 -2.54 -11.93
C ALA A 177 13.80 -2.09 -13.34
N SER A 178 14.02 -0.83 -13.64
CA SER A 178 13.93 -0.21 -14.97
C SER A 178 15.32 0.05 -15.53
#